data_40f30e88796fee436eb082c3241d0d93
#
_entry.id   40f30e88796fee436eb082c3241d0d93
#
_cell.length_a   1.000
_cell.length_b   1.000
_cell.length_c   1.000
_cell.angle_alpha   90.00
_cell.angle_beta   90.00
_cell.angle_gamma   90.00
#
_symmetry.space_group_name_H-M   'P 1'
#
loop_
_entity.id
_entity.type
_entity.pdbx_description
1 polymer ?
#
loop_
_entity_poly.entity_id
_entity_poly.type
_entity_poly.pdbx_seq_one_letter_code
_entity_poly.pdbx_strand_id
1 'polypeptide(L)'
;MADVPHVPSVMTADELHETVATIVALQQPSGMIPWFVGGHCDPWNHVETAMALDIAGLHTRAELAYQWLVDTQSPQGWWHNYYMPSGAVSDHKIDSNVCAYIAAGVWHHWLHTSDRAFVEHVWPTVKSAVNFVVSMARHDGTILWAQHPGERPWDFALLTGSSSIAHSLRCACHIAALLRHDHTNWSNALERLEHVIRNDVSAFEPKLRWAMDWYYPVLAGVVTGDAAANMLNDRWDEFVIPGKGVRCVHDEPWVTAAETAECALSLSAIGETERARELLECTRLHRDVDGAYWTGIVYPQVIRFPVGERSAYTSAAVILAAESIAGDTMASRLFWADDHPMHV
;
A
#
# COMPACT_ATOMS: atom_id res chain seq x y z
N MET A 1 1.81 -4.13 26.72
CA MET A 1 2.31 -4.16 25.33
C MET A 1 1.04 -4.26 24.48
N ALA A 2 0.95 -3.52 23.40
CA ALA A 2 -0.16 -3.67 22.45
C ALA A 2 -0.19 -5.13 21.97
N ASP A 3 -1.40 -5.66 21.76
CA ASP A 3 -1.56 -7.01 21.20
C ASP A 3 -1.20 -6.93 19.72
N VAL A 4 0.02 -7.37 19.38
CA VAL A 4 0.53 -7.32 18.01
C VAL A 4 0.23 -8.62 17.29
N PRO A 5 0.09 -8.61 15.95
CA PRO A 5 -0.16 -9.81 15.16
C PRO A 5 0.82 -10.93 15.45
N HIS A 6 0.27 -12.13 15.62
CA HIS A 6 1.04 -13.37 15.71
C HIS A 6 0.49 -14.38 14.71
N VAL A 7 1.26 -14.68 13.70
CA VAL A 7 0.90 -15.67 12.67
C VAL A 7 1.84 -16.86 12.79
N PRO A 8 1.34 -18.02 13.26
CA PRO A 8 2.17 -19.23 13.41
C PRO A 8 2.96 -19.56 12.14
N SER A 9 4.20 -19.96 12.28
CA SER A 9 5.19 -20.27 11.22
C SER A 9 5.62 -19.08 10.33
N VAL A 10 4.95 -17.93 10.40
CA VAL A 10 5.23 -16.74 9.57
C VAL A 10 5.96 -15.68 10.36
N MET A 11 5.33 -15.15 11.41
CA MET A 11 5.86 -14.05 12.21
C MET A 11 5.36 -14.14 13.66
N THR A 12 6.28 -14.18 14.60
CA THR A 12 6.00 -14.05 16.04
C THR A 12 5.93 -12.57 16.43
N ALA A 13 5.35 -12.29 17.61
CA ALA A 13 5.33 -10.93 18.15
C ALA A 13 6.75 -10.36 18.35
N ASP A 14 7.71 -11.16 18.78
CA ASP A 14 9.11 -10.72 18.94
C ASP A 14 9.74 -10.41 17.58
N GLU A 15 9.54 -11.26 16.57
CA GLU A 15 10.02 -11.02 15.20
C GLU A 15 9.40 -9.76 14.58
N LEU A 16 8.13 -9.48 14.88
CA LEU A 16 7.49 -8.22 14.44
C LEU A 16 8.19 -7.03 15.08
N HIS A 17 8.43 -7.05 16.39
CA HIS A 17 9.14 -5.96 17.07
C HIS A 17 10.58 -5.76 16.57
N GLU A 18 11.30 -6.84 16.25
CA GLU A 18 12.62 -6.78 15.63
C GLU A 18 12.54 -6.08 14.25
N THR A 19 11.56 -6.46 13.43
CA THR A 19 11.36 -5.86 12.11
C THR A 19 11.00 -4.37 12.22
N VAL A 20 10.09 -4.01 13.12
CA VAL A 20 9.70 -2.62 13.37
C VAL A 20 10.88 -1.78 13.89
N ALA A 21 11.75 -2.37 14.70
CA ALA A 21 12.96 -1.67 15.16
C ALA A 21 13.85 -1.22 13.99
N THR A 22 13.92 -2.00 12.90
CA THR A 22 14.65 -1.61 11.69
C THR A 22 14.01 -0.41 10.98
N ILE A 23 12.67 -0.35 10.96
CA ILE A 23 11.91 0.79 10.42
C ILE A 23 12.16 2.05 11.27
N VAL A 24 12.04 1.92 12.60
CA VAL A 24 12.28 3.03 13.54
C VAL A 24 13.69 3.59 13.38
N ALA A 25 14.69 2.74 13.13
CA ALA A 25 16.09 3.17 12.92
C ALA A 25 16.26 4.00 11.63
N LEU A 26 15.37 3.87 10.65
CA LEU A 26 15.37 4.67 9.42
C LEU A 26 14.65 6.01 9.58
N GLN A 27 13.69 6.12 10.52
CA GLN A 27 12.89 7.32 10.68
C GLN A 27 13.74 8.51 11.11
N GLN A 28 13.66 9.58 10.34
CA GLN A 28 14.36 10.83 10.60
C GLN A 28 13.64 11.70 11.65
N PRO A 29 14.32 12.67 12.25
CA PRO A 29 13.69 13.63 13.16
C PRO A 29 12.54 14.42 12.56
N SER A 30 12.53 14.59 11.23
CA SER A 30 11.41 15.20 10.48
C SER A 30 10.19 14.31 10.37
N GLY A 31 10.28 13.03 10.71
CA GLY A 31 9.26 12.02 10.49
C GLY A 31 9.41 11.22 9.21
N MET A 32 10.19 11.70 8.24
CA MET A 32 10.46 11.00 6.98
C MET A 32 11.05 9.61 7.23
N ILE A 33 10.56 8.61 6.50
CA ILE A 33 11.09 7.24 6.52
C ILE A 33 11.56 6.90 5.11
N PRO A 34 12.88 6.93 4.84
CA PRO A 34 13.43 6.53 3.55
C PRO A 34 13.33 5.01 3.35
N TRP A 35 13.40 4.57 2.11
CA TRP A 35 13.37 3.15 1.76
C TRP A 35 14.47 2.35 2.48
N PHE A 36 15.68 2.91 2.52
CA PHE A 36 16.85 2.35 3.17
C PHE A 36 17.80 3.47 3.59
N VAL A 37 18.84 3.15 4.30
CA VAL A 37 19.82 4.12 4.81
C VAL A 37 20.41 4.96 3.66
N GLY A 38 20.16 6.27 3.68
CA GLY A 38 20.61 7.20 2.65
C GLY A 38 19.83 7.15 1.35
N GLY A 39 18.80 6.31 1.26
CA GLY A 39 17.91 6.17 0.11
C GLY A 39 16.87 7.29 0.03
N HIS A 40 16.08 7.24 -1.04
CA HIS A 40 14.93 8.12 -1.23
C HIS A 40 13.72 7.67 -0.39
N CYS A 41 12.72 8.54 -0.33
CA CYS A 41 11.39 8.31 0.20
C CYS A 41 10.37 8.73 -0.85
N ASP A 42 9.34 7.94 -1.07
CA ASP A 42 8.12 8.37 -1.73
C ASP A 42 6.94 8.33 -0.75
N PRO A 43 5.91 9.16 -0.97
CA PRO A 43 4.78 9.23 -0.04
C PRO A 43 3.99 7.93 0.09
N TRP A 44 3.90 7.09 -0.95
CA TRP A 44 3.13 5.86 -0.92
C TRP A 44 3.77 4.82 0.02
N ASN A 45 5.04 4.47 -0.20
CA ASN A 45 5.78 3.54 0.65
C ASN A 45 5.98 4.08 2.08
N HIS A 46 6.10 5.41 2.21
CA HIS A 46 6.15 6.08 3.50
C HIS A 46 4.89 5.88 4.34
N VAL A 47 3.72 5.96 3.72
CA VAL A 47 2.43 5.69 4.36
C VAL A 47 2.34 4.24 4.81
N GLU A 48 2.70 3.26 3.97
CA GLU A 48 2.71 1.85 4.38
C GLU A 48 3.63 1.62 5.59
N THR A 49 4.79 2.27 5.58
CA THR A 49 5.72 2.16 6.70
C THR A 49 5.15 2.77 7.98
N ALA A 50 4.39 3.89 7.87
CA ALA A 50 3.67 4.46 9.01
C ALA A 50 2.56 3.52 9.53
N MET A 51 1.84 2.83 8.63
CA MET A 51 0.86 1.82 9.00
C MET A 51 1.50 0.66 9.80
N ALA A 52 2.69 0.20 9.40
CA ALA A 52 3.43 -0.82 10.14
C ALA A 52 3.83 -0.36 11.56
N LEU A 53 4.13 0.94 11.74
CA LEU A 53 4.37 1.52 13.07
C LEU A 53 3.09 1.50 13.94
N ASP A 54 1.93 1.76 13.34
CA ASP A 54 0.63 1.69 14.05
C ASP A 54 0.32 0.27 14.52
N ILE A 55 0.54 -0.74 13.68
CA ILE A 55 0.37 -2.17 14.03
C ILE A 55 1.22 -2.56 15.23
N ALA A 56 2.42 -1.97 15.34
CA ALA A 56 3.31 -2.20 16.49
C ALA A 56 2.97 -1.36 17.73
N GLY A 57 1.88 -0.57 17.70
CA GLY A 57 1.49 0.33 18.79
C GLY A 57 2.38 1.57 18.93
N LEU A 58 3.19 1.88 17.91
CA LEU A 58 4.08 3.06 17.89
C LEU A 58 3.38 4.28 17.27
N HIS A 59 2.16 4.58 17.71
CA HIS A 59 1.27 5.59 17.12
C HIS A 59 1.94 6.97 17.00
N THR A 60 2.66 7.44 18.03
CA THR A 60 3.38 8.72 17.96
C THR A 60 4.43 8.75 16.84
N ARG A 61 5.04 7.61 16.50
CA ARG A 61 5.96 7.50 15.37
C ARG A 61 5.24 7.55 14.03
N ALA A 62 4.06 6.91 13.94
CA ALA A 62 3.20 6.99 12.77
C ALA A 62 2.69 8.42 12.56
N GLU A 63 2.22 9.09 13.61
CA GLU A 63 1.78 10.50 13.58
C GLU A 63 2.90 11.42 13.08
N LEU A 64 4.14 11.21 13.53
CA LEU A 64 5.30 11.97 13.07
C LEU A 64 5.56 11.74 11.57
N ALA A 65 5.34 10.53 11.06
CA ALA A 65 5.44 10.24 9.63
C ALA A 65 4.33 10.96 8.84
N TYR A 66 3.08 10.95 9.30
CA TYR A 66 2.01 11.70 8.66
C TYR A 66 2.23 13.22 8.73
N GLN A 67 2.83 13.72 9.82
CA GLN A 67 3.18 15.14 9.93
C GLN A 67 4.19 15.57 8.85
N TRP A 68 5.15 14.71 8.51
CA TRP A 68 6.06 14.98 7.38
C TRP A 68 5.31 15.17 6.06
N LEU A 69 4.26 14.37 5.81
CA LEU A 69 3.40 14.56 4.63
C LEU A 69 2.64 15.89 4.69
N VAL A 70 2.11 16.27 5.86
CA VAL A 70 1.46 17.58 6.06
C VAL A 70 2.41 18.73 5.74
N ASP A 71 3.64 18.66 6.25
CA ASP A 71 4.64 19.72 6.11
C ASP A 71 5.20 19.85 4.68
N THR A 72 5.15 18.76 3.90
CA THR A 72 5.77 18.70 2.55
C THR A 72 4.76 18.74 1.41
N GLN A 73 3.44 18.73 1.71
CA GLN A 73 2.41 18.82 0.67
C GLN A 73 2.49 20.14 -0.08
N SER A 74 2.41 20.09 -1.41
CA SER A 74 2.29 21.28 -2.22
C SER A 74 0.96 22.02 -1.94
N PRO A 75 0.89 23.34 -2.17
CA PRO A 75 -0.38 24.09 -2.04
C PRO A 75 -1.50 23.57 -2.97
N GLN A 76 -1.15 22.79 -4.00
CA GLN A 76 -2.11 22.17 -4.93
C GLN A 76 -2.54 20.77 -4.51
N GLY A 77 -2.05 20.24 -3.39
CA GLY A 77 -2.49 18.98 -2.80
C GLY A 77 -1.67 17.74 -3.17
N TRP A 78 -0.60 17.89 -3.91
CA TRP A 78 0.23 16.76 -4.35
C TRP A 78 1.62 16.74 -3.69
N TRP A 79 2.33 15.63 -3.87
CA TRP A 79 3.75 15.46 -3.57
C TRP A 79 4.49 15.03 -4.83
N HIS A 80 5.81 15.29 -4.82
CA HIS A 80 6.72 14.71 -5.79
C HIS A 80 6.91 13.21 -5.54
N ASN A 81 7.38 12.50 -6.57
CA ASN A 81 7.55 11.05 -6.49
C ASN A 81 8.65 10.66 -5.49
N TYR A 82 9.84 11.30 -5.55
CA TYR A 82 10.92 10.96 -4.62
C TYR A 82 11.55 12.16 -3.94
N TYR A 83 11.82 12.00 -2.65
CA TYR A 83 12.53 12.95 -1.79
C TYR A 83 13.77 12.27 -1.21
N MET A 84 14.90 12.99 -1.19
CA MET A 84 16.12 12.55 -0.52
C MET A 84 16.07 12.87 0.98
N PRO A 85 16.88 12.20 1.83
CA PRO A 85 17.00 12.52 3.25
C PRO A 85 17.32 13.98 3.59
N SER A 86 17.90 14.71 2.66
CA SER A 86 18.16 16.15 2.79
C SER A 86 16.92 17.03 2.60
N GLY A 87 15.77 16.45 2.24
CA GLY A 87 14.55 17.17 1.82
C GLY A 87 14.56 17.58 0.35
N ALA A 88 15.64 17.36 -0.39
CA ALA A 88 15.70 17.66 -1.82
C ALA A 88 14.82 16.69 -2.63
N VAL A 89 14.09 17.22 -3.61
CA VAL A 89 13.35 16.39 -4.57
C VAL A 89 14.32 15.76 -5.55
N SER A 90 14.27 14.44 -5.70
CA SER A 90 15.11 13.67 -6.63
C SER A 90 14.36 13.19 -7.87
N ASP A 91 13.02 13.07 -7.79
CA ASP A 91 12.14 12.84 -8.93
C ASP A 91 10.93 13.77 -8.82
N HIS A 92 10.80 14.68 -9.78
CA HIS A 92 9.76 15.72 -9.81
C HIS A 92 8.42 15.22 -10.36
N LYS A 93 8.31 13.96 -10.80
CA LYS A 93 7.03 13.38 -11.21
C LYS A 93 6.01 13.51 -10.06
N ILE A 94 4.76 13.76 -10.43
CA ILE A 94 3.61 13.78 -9.53
C ILE A 94 2.73 12.61 -9.94
N ASP A 95 2.67 11.58 -9.11
CA ASP A 95 1.94 10.35 -9.35
C ASP A 95 0.61 10.39 -8.58
N SER A 96 -0.51 10.18 -9.26
CA SER A 96 -1.83 10.28 -8.67
C SER A 96 -2.06 9.21 -7.59
N ASN A 97 -1.57 8.00 -7.80
CA ASN A 97 -1.65 6.92 -6.82
C ASN A 97 -0.84 7.26 -5.56
N VAL A 98 0.40 7.72 -5.74
CA VAL A 98 1.27 8.13 -4.62
C VAL A 98 0.61 9.23 -3.79
N CYS A 99 -0.07 10.18 -4.45
CA CYS A 99 -0.77 11.26 -3.76
C CYS A 99 -2.07 10.81 -3.05
N ALA A 100 -2.77 9.80 -3.57
CA ALA A 100 -4.02 9.32 -2.98
C ALA A 100 -3.81 8.57 -1.66
N TYR A 101 -2.69 7.88 -1.51
CA TYR A 101 -2.52 6.80 -0.52
C TYR A 101 -2.49 7.28 0.94
N ILE A 102 -2.25 8.57 1.19
CA ILE A 102 -2.39 9.16 2.54
C ILE A 102 -3.76 8.88 3.15
N ALA A 103 -4.82 8.80 2.33
CA ALA A 103 -6.17 8.52 2.82
C ALA A 103 -6.27 7.09 3.40
N ALA A 104 -5.64 6.10 2.77
CA ALA A 104 -5.58 4.74 3.29
C ALA A 104 -4.86 4.69 4.65
N GLY A 105 -3.70 5.36 4.75
CA GLY A 105 -2.94 5.39 5.99
C GLY A 105 -3.66 6.11 7.13
N VAL A 106 -4.28 7.26 6.88
CA VAL A 106 -5.03 7.99 7.94
C VAL A 106 -6.26 7.22 8.39
N TRP A 107 -6.94 6.50 7.48
CA TRP A 107 -8.04 5.63 7.86
C TRP A 107 -7.55 4.43 8.68
N HIS A 108 -6.43 3.81 8.30
CA HIS A 108 -5.79 2.75 9.07
C HIS A 108 -5.41 3.21 10.49
N HIS A 109 -4.80 4.40 10.61
CA HIS A 109 -4.47 4.99 11.91
C HIS A 109 -5.73 5.17 12.79
N TRP A 110 -6.83 5.67 12.21
CA TRP A 110 -8.12 5.76 12.91
C TRP A 110 -8.62 4.40 13.42
N LEU A 111 -8.50 3.37 12.60
CA LEU A 111 -8.94 2.02 12.99
C LEU A 111 -8.13 1.43 14.15
N HIS A 112 -6.87 1.85 14.33
CA HIS A 112 -6.02 1.46 15.44
C HIS A 112 -6.23 2.29 16.69
N THR A 113 -6.42 3.60 16.54
CA THR A 113 -6.31 4.56 17.65
C THR A 113 -7.65 5.15 18.08
N SER A 114 -8.61 5.23 17.18
CA SER A 114 -9.82 6.03 17.33
C SER A 114 -9.53 7.51 17.70
N ASP A 115 -8.34 8.02 17.33
CA ASP A 115 -7.95 9.41 17.60
C ASP A 115 -8.56 10.36 16.56
N ARG A 116 -9.75 10.86 16.91
CA ARG A 116 -10.47 11.84 16.09
C ARG A 116 -9.70 13.16 15.93
N ALA A 117 -8.97 13.59 16.95
CA ALA A 117 -8.26 14.86 16.91
C ALA A 117 -7.11 14.80 15.89
N PHE A 118 -6.42 13.67 15.82
CA PHE A 118 -5.42 13.42 14.78
C PHE A 118 -6.04 13.45 13.38
N VAL A 119 -7.16 12.73 13.17
CA VAL A 119 -7.85 12.72 11.87
C VAL A 119 -8.29 14.12 11.45
N GLU A 120 -8.86 14.92 12.37
CA GLU A 120 -9.24 16.31 12.12
C GLU A 120 -8.02 17.19 11.78
N HIS A 121 -6.87 16.96 12.42
CA HIS A 121 -5.62 17.67 12.13
C HIS A 121 -5.10 17.40 10.72
N VAL A 122 -5.10 16.14 10.28
CA VAL A 122 -4.56 15.73 8.96
C VAL A 122 -5.59 15.89 7.83
N TRP A 123 -6.88 16.07 8.17
CA TRP A 123 -7.97 16.17 7.20
C TRP A 123 -7.75 17.17 6.05
N PRO A 124 -7.26 18.42 6.27
CA PRO A 124 -7.02 19.36 5.18
C PRO A 124 -6.06 18.80 4.13
N THR A 125 -5.05 18.07 4.56
CA THR A 125 -4.05 17.42 3.70
C THR A 125 -4.65 16.28 2.90
N VAL A 126 -5.39 15.38 3.54
CA VAL A 126 -6.13 14.30 2.86
C VAL A 126 -7.10 14.87 1.83
N LYS A 127 -7.92 15.85 2.22
CA LYS A 127 -8.88 16.50 1.33
C LYS A 127 -8.23 17.12 0.11
N SER A 128 -7.10 17.80 0.29
CA SER A 128 -6.36 18.45 -0.79
C SER A 128 -5.79 17.41 -1.76
N ALA A 129 -5.20 16.34 -1.24
CA ALA A 129 -4.64 15.24 -2.04
C ALA A 129 -5.72 14.53 -2.86
N VAL A 130 -6.83 14.17 -2.24
CA VAL A 130 -7.94 13.47 -2.93
C VAL A 130 -8.57 14.36 -4.00
N ASN A 131 -8.76 15.66 -3.74
CA ASN A 131 -9.26 16.60 -4.74
C ASN A 131 -8.31 16.73 -5.93
N PHE A 132 -7.00 16.76 -5.70
CA PHE A 132 -6.00 16.73 -6.77
C PHE A 132 -6.16 15.46 -7.61
N VAL A 133 -6.21 14.28 -7.00
CA VAL A 133 -6.36 13.00 -7.69
C VAL A 133 -7.64 12.94 -8.52
N VAL A 134 -8.78 13.35 -7.96
CA VAL A 134 -10.08 13.39 -8.67
C VAL A 134 -10.07 14.40 -9.82
N SER A 135 -9.27 15.47 -9.72
CA SER A 135 -9.13 16.42 -10.84
C SER A 135 -8.44 15.83 -12.08
N MET A 136 -7.74 14.68 -11.92
CA MET A 136 -7.12 13.94 -13.01
C MET A 136 -8.05 12.87 -13.64
N ALA A 137 -9.33 12.83 -13.21
CA ALA A 137 -10.31 11.88 -13.74
C ALA A 137 -10.73 12.24 -15.17
N ARG A 138 -10.88 11.21 -16.02
CA ARG A 138 -11.37 11.31 -17.40
C ARG A 138 -12.87 11.02 -17.47
N HIS A 139 -13.45 11.34 -18.62
CA HIS A 139 -14.88 11.04 -18.88
C HIS A 139 -15.20 9.56 -18.89
N ASP A 140 -14.24 8.71 -19.29
CA ASP A 140 -14.37 7.26 -19.28
C ASP A 140 -14.34 6.63 -17.88
N GLY A 141 -14.04 7.40 -16.84
CA GLY A 141 -13.96 6.97 -15.45
C GLY A 141 -12.56 6.62 -14.99
N THR A 142 -11.56 6.56 -15.89
CA THR A 142 -10.16 6.36 -15.50
C THR A 142 -9.60 7.61 -14.83
N ILE A 143 -8.56 7.42 -13.99
CA ILE A 143 -7.77 8.52 -13.41
C ILE A 143 -6.36 8.43 -13.99
N LEU A 144 -5.88 9.53 -14.57
CA LEU A 144 -4.58 9.59 -15.24
C LEU A 144 -3.45 9.35 -14.24
N TRP A 145 -2.40 8.64 -14.70
CA TRP A 145 -1.33 8.18 -13.84
C TRP A 145 -0.50 9.32 -13.23
N ALA A 146 0.08 10.18 -14.07
CA ALA A 146 1.08 11.13 -13.57
C ALA A 146 1.19 12.38 -14.45
N GLN A 147 1.88 13.39 -13.91
CA GLN A 147 2.28 14.61 -14.62
C GLN A 147 3.61 15.14 -14.06
N HIS A 148 4.26 16.06 -14.78
CA HIS A 148 5.27 16.94 -14.20
C HIS A 148 4.66 18.27 -13.74
N PRO A 149 5.26 18.99 -12.78
CA PRO A 149 4.78 20.28 -12.32
C PRO A 149 4.59 21.26 -13.47
N GLY A 150 3.37 21.82 -13.59
CA GLY A 150 3.02 22.79 -14.65
C GLY A 150 2.76 22.18 -16.03
N GLU A 151 2.84 20.87 -16.19
CA GLU A 151 2.54 20.16 -17.43
C GLU A 151 1.15 19.52 -17.39
N ARG A 152 0.68 19.07 -18.56
CA ARG A 152 -0.54 18.28 -18.65
C ARG A 152 -0.27 16.85 -18.16
N PRO A 153 -1.29 16.20 -17.55
CA PRO A 153 -1.18 14.78 -17.22
C PRO A 153 -0.86 13.92 -18.46
N TRP A 154 -0.10 12.85 -18.26
CA TRP A 154 0.13 11.84 -19.28
C TRP A 154 -1.18 11.16 -19.66
N ASP A 155 -1.41 10.94 -20.95
CA ASP A 155 -2.71 10.50 -21.49
C ASP A 155 -2.93 8.99 -21.35
N PHE A 156 -2.61 8.42 -20.18
CA PHE A 156 -2.92 7.03 -19.85
C PHE A 156 -3.08 6.83 -18.32
N ALA A 157 -3.76 5.75 -17.98
CA ALA A 157 -3.94 5.28 -16.60
C ALA A 157 -3.29 3.90 -16.45
N LEU A 158 -2.88 3.53 -15.23
CA LEU A 158 -2.33 2.22 -14.88
C LEU A 158 -3.36 1.43 -14.06
N LEU A 159 -3.50 0.14 -14.34
CA LEU A 159 -4.45 -0.72 -13.63
C LEU A 159 -4.12 -0.83 -12.14
N THR A 160 -2.85 -1.10 -11.80
CA THR A 160 -2.36 -1.15 -10.41
C THR A 160 -2.61 0.17 -9.69
N GLY A 161 -2.15 1.30 -10.26
CA GLY A 161 -2.33 2.63 -9.66
C GLY A 161 -3.80 3.00 -9.50
N SER A 162 -4.64 2.71 -10.49
CA SER A 162 -6.09 2.95 -10.42
C SER A 162 -6.78 2.10 -9.35
N SER A 163 -6.35 0.86 -9.16
CA SER A 163 -6.88 -0.01 -8.10
C SER A 163 -6.53 0.56 -6.71
N SER A 164 -5.29 0.97 -6.50
CA SER A 164 -4.86 1.62 -5.25
C SER A 164 -5.57 2.97 -5.02
N ILE A 165 -5.81 3.76 -6.08
CA ILE A 165 -6.62 4.99 -6.00
C ILE A 165 -8.06 4.68 -5.58
N ALA A 166 -8.68 3.63 -6.12
CA ALA A 166 -10.04 3.22 -5.73
C ALA A 166 -10.11 2.90 -4.23
N HIS A 167 -9.14 2.12 -3.71
CA HIS A 167 -9.01 1.85 -2.28
C HIS A 167 -8.83 3.14 -1.46
N SER A 168 -7.94 4.03 -1.89
CA SER A 168 -7.68 5.31 -1.23
C SER A 168 -8.90 6.23 -1.22
N LEU A 169 -9.68 6.28 -2.32
CA LEU A 169 -10.94 7.04 -2.40
C LEU A 169 -11.99 6.49 -1.44
N ARG A 170 -12.09 5.17 -1.29
CA ARG A 170 -12.99 4.54 -0.32
C ARG A 170 -12.62 4.96 1.10
N CYS A 171 -11.34 4.87 1.46
CA CYS A 171 -10.85 5.34 2.76
C CYS A 171 -11.12 6.83 2.99
N ALA A 172 -10.92 7.67 1.96
CA ALA A 172 -11.23 9.10 2.03
C ALA A 172 -12.72 9.37 2.26
N CYS A 173 -13.62 8.60 1.63
CA CYS A 173 -15.05 8.67 1.86
C CYS A 173 -15.41 8.29 3.32
N HIS A 174 -14.77 7.26 3.87
CA HIS A 174 -14.97 6.89 5.29
C HIS A 174 -14.52 8.01 6.24
N ILE A 175 -13.33 8.61 5.99
CA ILE A 175 -12.86 9.75 6.79
C ILE A 175 -13.83 10.94 6.68
N ALA A 176 -14.29 11.26 5.47
CA ALA A 176 -15.23 12.36 5.26
C ALA A 176 -16.56 12.11 5.99
N ALA A 177 -17.09 10.89 5.94
CA ALA A 177 -18.31 10.50 6.67
C ALA A 177 -18.12 10.59 8.19
N LEU A 178 -16.98 10.08 8.71
CA LEU A 178 -16.60 10.21 10.11
C LEU A 178 -16.61 11.68 10.58
N LEU A 179 -16.06 12.58 9.76
CA LEU A 179 -15.99 14.00 10.06
C LEU A 179 -17.23 14.79 9.63
N ARG A 180 -18.23 14.14 9.04
CA ARG A 180 -19.48 14.73 8.53
C ARG A 180 -19.26 15.77 7.43
N HIS A 181 -18.32 15.50 6.54
CA HIS A 181 -18.10 16.29 5.34
C HIS A 181 -18.77 15.68 4.11
N ASP A 182 -19.19 16.51 3.16
CA ASP A 182 -19.67 16.05 1.86
C ASP A 182 -18.52 15.41 1.06
N HIS A 183 -18.78 14.22 0.51
CA HIS A 183 -17.86 13.43 -0.30
C HIS A 183 -18.49 12.92 -1.59
N THR A 184 -19.63 13.49 -1.99
CA THR A 184 -20.40 13.05 -3.18
C THR A 184 -19.52 13.00 -4.45
N ASN A 185 -18.65 13.99 -4.65
CA ASN A 185 -17.77 14.01 -5.81
C ASN A 185 -16.75 12.85 -5.80
N TRP A 186 -16.24 12.50 -4.62
CA TRP A 186 -15.29 11.39 -4.46
C TRP A 186 -15.98 10.03 -4.64
N SER A 187 -17.17 9.85 -4.06
CA SER A 187 -17.96 8.63 -4.26
C SER A 187 -18.31 8.41 -5.73
N ASN A 188 -18.71 9.46 -6.45
CA ASN A 188 -18.99 9.37 -7.88
C ASN A 188 -17.73 9.03 -8.71
N ALA A 189 -16.56 9.53 -8.31
CA ALA A 189 -15.30 9.19 -8.97
C ALA A 189 -14.91 7.74 -8.69
N LEU A 190 -15.06 7.28 -7.43
CA LEU A 190 -14.83 5.90 -7.01
C LEU A 190 -15.70 4.92 -7.81
N GLU A 191 -17.03 5.13 -7.85
CA GLU A 191 -17.96 4.26 -8.57
C GLU A 191 -17.58 4.10 -10.04
N ARG A 192 -17.23 5.20 -10.71
CA ARG A 192 -16.81 5.16 -12.12
C ARG A 192 -15.49 4.43 -12.30
N LEU A 193 -14.52 4.68 -11.43
CA LEU A 193 -13.21 4.04 -11.50
C LEU A 193 -13.33 2.53 -11.28
N GLU A 194 -14.06 2.10 -10.25
CA GLU A 194 -14.34 0.69 -9.99
C GLU A 194 -15.09 0.02 -11.13
N HIS A 195 -16.06 0.72 -11.76
CA HIS A 195 -16.76 0.19 -12.92
C HIS A 195 -15.82 -0.10 -14.08
N VAL A 196 -14.88 0.81 -14.38
CA VAL A 196 -13.90 0.61 -15.47
C VAL A 196 -12.94 -0.51 -15.12
N ILE A 197 -12.41 -0.57 -13.90
CA ILE A 197 -11.50 -1.65 -13.46
C ILE A 197 -12.17 -3.02 -13.61
N ARG A 198 -13.44 -3.14 -13.25
CA ARG A 198 -14.19 -4.42 -13.35
C ARG A 198 -14.56 -4.82 -14.77
N ASN A 199 -14.81 -3.86 -15.66
CA ASN A 199 -15.50 -4.15 -16.93
C ASN A 199 -14.68 -3.81 -18.19
N ASP A 200 -13.62 -2.98 -18.08
CA ASP A 200 -12.84 -2.55 -19.24
C ASP A 200 -11.34 -2.39 -18.88
N VAL A 201 -10.67 -3.51 -18.72
CA VAL A 201 -9.20 -3.52 -18.44
C VAL A 201 -8.42 -2.90 -19.61
N SER A 202 -8.98 -2.85 -20.83
CA SER A 202 -8.32 -2.25 -21.99
C SER A 202 -8.21 -0.72 -21.92
N ALA A 203 -8.91 -0.07 -20.99
CA ALA A 203 -8.79 1.35 -20.70
C ALA A 203 -7.47 1.74 -20.04
N PHE A 204 -6.70 0.75 -19.56
CA PHE A 204 -5.43 0.95 -18.87
C PHE A 204 -4.24 0.57 -19.76
N GLU A 205 -3.12 1.27 -19.56
CA GLU A 205 -1.86 0.92 -20.22
C GLU A 205 -1.41 -0.48 -19.82
N PRO A 206 -1.20 -1.40 -20.76
CA PRO A 206 -0.88 -2.79 -20.44
C PRO A 206 0.45 -2.94 -19.70
N LYS A 207 0.43 -3.50 -18.51
CA LYS A 207 1.61 -3.84 -17.68
C LYS A 207 1.61 -5.31 -17.29
N LEU A 208 1.12 -6.19 -18.15
CA LEU A 208 0.94 -7.63 -17.89
C LEU A 208 2.22 -8.36 -17.47
N ARG A 209 3.38 -7.77 -17.71
CA ARG A 209 4.67 -8.29 -17.24
C ARG A 209 4.79 -8.26 -15.71
N TRP A 210 4.10 -7.31 -15.03
CA TRP A 210 4.23 -7.03 -13.61
C TRP A 210 3.16 -7.75 -12.80
N ALA A 211 3.54 -8.35 -11.66
CA ALA A 211 2.62 -9.07 -10.79
C ALA A 211 1.53 -8.16 -10.22
N MET A 212 1.84 -6.90 -9.94
CA MET A 212 0.89 -5.97 -9.35
C MET A 212 -0.38 -5.79 -10.20
N ASP A 213 -0.29 -5.76 -11.54
CA ASP A 213 -1.47 -5.69 -12.42
C ASP A 213 -2.37 -6.92 -12.31
N TRP A 214 -1.84 -8.04 -11.82
CA TRP A 214 -2.58 -9.27 -11.62
C TRP A 214 -3.39 -9.28 -10.31
N TYR A 215 -2.78 -8.92 -9.18
CA TYR A 215 -3.44 -9.07 -7.86
C TYR A 215 -4.03 -7.77 -7.29
N TYR A 216 -3.58 -6.59 -7.72
CA TYR A 216 -4.01 -5.31 -7.15
C TYR A 216 -5.51 -5.02 -7.24
N PRO A 217 -6.24 -5.39 -8.32
CA PRO A 217 -7.70 -5.22 -8.35
C PRO A 217 -8.42 -5.99 -7.24
N VAL A 218 -7.86 -7.14 -6.82
CA VAL A 218 -8.35 -7.94 -5.69
C VAL A 218 -7.91 -7.31 -4.36
N LEU A 219 -6.63 -6.97 -4.21
CA LEU A 219 -6.08 -6.31 -3.02
C LEU A 219 -6.85 -5.03 -2.67
N ALA A 220 -7.18 -4.24 -3.67
CA ALA A 220 -7.94 -3.00 -3.50
C ALA A 220 -9.44 -3.20 -3.20
N GLY A 221 -9.94 -4.45 -3.14
CA GLY A 221 -11.34 -4.76 -2.93
C GLY A 221 -12.25 -4.33 -4.09
N VAL A 222 -11.71 -4.10 -5.28
CA VAL A 222 -12.49 -3.74 -6.47
C VAL A 222 -13.06 -4.99 -7.15
N VAL A 223 -12.26 -6.03 -7.28
CA VAL A 223 -12.70 -7.36 -7.76
C VAL A 223 -12.84 -8.26 -6.54
N THR A 224 -14.03 -8.89 -6.38
CA THR A 224 -14.41 -9.64 -5.17
C THR A 224 -15.04 -10.98 -5.51
N GLY A 225 -15.25 -11.84 -4.51
CA GLY A 225 -15.92 -13.13 -4.65
C GLY A 225 -15.26 -14.06 -5.66
N ASP A 226 -16.07 -14.81 -6.41
CA ASP A 226 -15.59 -15.80 -7.40
C ASP A 226 -14.73 -15.17 -8.50
N ALA A 227 -15.02 -13.91 -8.88
CA ALA A 227 -14.23 -13.20 -9.88
C ALA A 227 -12.81 -12.94 -9.39
N ALA A 228 -12.63 -12.61 -8.12
CA ALA A 228 -11.32 -12.42 -7.51
C ALA A 228 -10.54 -13.74 -7.42
N ALA A 229 -11.19 -14.80 -6.95
CA ALA A 229 -10.59 -16.13 -6.89
C ALA A 229 -10.13 -16.61 -8.28
N ASN A 230 -10.96 -16.43 -9.31
CA ASN A 230 -10.62 -16.75 -10.69
C ASN A 230 -9.42 -15.92 -11.17
N MET A 231 -9.44 -14.59 -10.96
CA MET A 231 -8.34 -13.69 -11.35
C MET A 231 -7.00 -14.12 -10.75
N LEU A 232 -6.97 -14.46 -9.46
CA LEU A 232 -5.76 -14.94 -8.80
C LEU A 232 -5.30 -16.31 -9.32
N ASN A 233 -6.24 -17.22 -9.62
CA ASN A 233 -5.92 -18.55 -10.10
C ASN A 233 -5.45 -18.56 -11.56
N ASP A 234 -5.99 -17.70 -12.42
CA ASP A 234 -5.71 -17.68 -13.86
C ASP A 234 -4.23 -17.45 -14.21
N ARG A 235 -3.50 -16.70 -13.36
CA ARG A 235 -2.08 -16.40 -13.56
C ARG A 235 -1.18 -16.87 -12.43
N TRP A 236 -1.70 -17.73 -11.55
CA TRP A 236 -0.96 -18.22 -10.39
C TRP A 236 0.38 -18.84 -10.74
N ASP A 237 0.39 -19.80 -11.67
CA ASP A 237 1.60 -20.53 -12.08
C ASP A 237 2.59 -19.65 -12.85
N GLU A 238 2.12 -18.51 -13.38
CA GLU A 238 2.97 -17.55 -14.06
C GLU A 238 3.79 -16.71 -13.07
N PHE A 239 3.19 -16.31 -11.95
CA PHE A 239 3.83 -15.42 -10.99
C PHE A 239 4.35 -16.13 -9.73
N VAL A 240 3.77 -17.25 -9.31
CA VAL A 240 4.16 -17.89 -8.06
C VAL A 240 5.18 -19.00 -8.31
N ILE A 241 6.33 -18.90 -7.64
CA ILE A 241 7.30 -19.99 -7.55
C ILE A 241 7.00 -20.78 -6.27
N PRO A 242 6.59 -22.08 -6.37
CA PRO A 242 6.22 -22.87 -5.20
C PRO A 242 7.30 -22.86 -4.11
N GLY A 243 6.91 -22.52 -2.88
CA GLY A 243 7.81 -22.44 -1.72
C GLY A 243 8.85 -21.33 -1.78
N LYS A 244 8.69 -20.35 -2.71
CA LYS A 244 9.59 -19.19 -2.82
C LYS A 244 8.85 -17.85 -2.71
N GLY A 245 7.64 -17.74 -3.27
CA GLY A 245 6.83 -16.53 -3.27
C GLY A 245 6.49 -16.03 -4.67
N VAL A 246 6.12 -14.75 -4.78
CA VAL A 246 5.66 -14.09 -5.99
C VAL A 246 6.81 -13.43 -6.73
N ARG A 247 6.89 -13.65 -8.04
CA ARG A 247 7.79 -12.93 -8.93
C ARG A 247 7.31 -11.50 -9.09
N CYS A 248 8.20 -10.53 -9.06
CA CYS A 248 7.89 -9.15 -9.42
C CYS A 248 7.45 -9.03 -10.88
N VAL A 249 8.12 -9.79 -11.76
CA VAL A 249 7.83 -9.88 -13.19
C VAL A 249 7.78 -11.33 -13.65
N HIS A 250 6.85 -11.67 -14.56
CA HIS A 250 6.60 -13.07 -14.94
C HIS A 250 7.76 -13.74 -15.69
N ASP A 251 8.57 -12.97 -16.39
CA ASP A 251 9.64 -13.44 -17.30
C ASP A 251 11.02 -13.57 -16.62
N GLU A 252 11.13 -13.19 -15.34
CA GLU A 252 12.34 -13.32 -14.54
C GLU A 252 12.09 -14.07 -13.23
N PRO A 253 12.99 -14.93 -12.78
CA PRO A 253 12.84 -15.67 -11.53
C PRO A 253 13.20 -14.80 -10.30
N TRP A 254 12.83 -13.55 -10.33
CA TRP A 254 13.04 -12.56 -9.27
C TRP A 254 11.81 -12.48 -8.37
N VAL A 255 11.90 -13.17 -7.23
CA VAL A 255 10.86 -13.15 -6.20
C VAL A 255 11.12 -11.99 -5.25
N THR A 256 10.07 -11.24 -4.92
CA THR A 256 10.14 -10.11 -4.00
C THR A 256 9.26 -10.34 -2.78
N ALA A 257 9.70 -9.84 -1.62
CA ALA A 257 8.95 -10.05 -0.39
C ALA A 257 7.68 -9.16 -0.35
N ALA A 258 7.73 -7.95 -0.92
CA ALA A 258 6.58 -7.05 -0.97
C ALA A 258 5.45 -7.63 -1.82
N GLU A 259 5.70 -8.00 -3.09
CA GLU A 259 4.69 -8.60 -3.95
C GLU A 259 4.16 -9.93 -3.39
N THR A 260 5.02 -10.69 -2.69
CA THR A 260 4.58 -11.92 -1.99
C THR A 260 3.60 -11.58 -0.86
N ALA A 261 3.90 -10.57 -0.06
CA ALA A 261 3.06 -10.14 1.05
C ALA A 261 1.74 -9.50 0.56
N GLU A 262 1.78 -8.64 -0.45
CA GLU A 262 0.59 -8.01 -1.04
C GLU A 262 -0.34 -9.05 -1.72
N CYS A 263 0.24 -10.05 -2.41
CA CYS A 263 -0.56 -11.15 -2.94
C CYS A 263 -1.18 -12.00 -1.81
N ALA A 264 -0.48 -12.20 -0.70
CA ALA A 264 -1.05 -12.85 0.50
C ALA A 264 -2.18 -12.00 1.12
N LEU A 265 -2.04 -10.66 1.15
CA LEU A 265 -3.13 -9.75 1.51
C LEU A 265 -4.36 -9.92 0.62
N SER A 266 -4.14 -10.05 -0.71
CA SER A 266 -5.23 -10.28 -1.66
C SER A 266 -5.99 -11.59 -1.37
N LEU A 267 -5.27 -12.66 -1.04
CA LEU A 267 -5.86 -13.94 -0.64
C LEU A 267 -6.63 -13.82 0.68
N SER A 268 -6.05 -13.11 1.68
CA SER A 268 -6.71 -12.85 2.96
C SER A 268 -8.02 -12.07 2.77
N ALA A 269 -8.00 -11.05 1.89
CA ALA A 269 -9.16 -10.21 1.61
C ALA A 269 -10.35 -10.99 1.02
N ILE A 270 -10.12 -12.10 0.33
CA ILE A 270 -11.17 -12.98 -0.20
C ILE A 270 -11.46 -14.20 0.68
N GLY A 271 -10.88 -14.27 1.89
CA GLY A 271 -11.12 -15.34 2.86
C GLY A 271 -10.29 -16.61 2.65
N GLU A 272 -9.34 -16.64 1.70
CA GLU A 272 -8.41 -17.75 1.49
C GLU A 272 -7.23 -17.72 2.50
N THR A 273 -7.53 -17.64 3.80
CA THR A 273 -6.57 -17.36 4.87
C THR A 273 -5.41 -18.38 4.94
N GLU A 274 -5.68 -19.67 4.76
CA GLU A 274 -4.62 -20.68 4.80
C GLU A 274 -3.64 -20.53 3.63
N ARG A 275 -4.16 -20.28 2.43
CA ARG A 275 -3.33 -20.04 1.25
C ARG A 275 -2.53 -18.72 1.39
N ALA A 276 -3.15 -17.69 1.99
CA ALA A 276 -2.48 -16.44 2.33
C ALA A 276 -1.31 -16.67 3.30
N ARG A 277 -1.54 -17.49 4.34
CA ARG A 277 -0.52 -17.83 5.34
C ARG A 277 0.65 -18.61 4.70
N GLU A 278 0.35 -19.64 3.89
CA GLU A 278 1.37 -20.42 3.19
C GLU A 278 2.21 -19.57 2.24
N LEU A 279 1.58 -18.61 1.54
CA LEU A 279 2.30 -17.70 0.67
C LEU A 279 3.17 -16.72 1.48
N LEU A 280 2.63 -16.14 2.55
CA LEU A 280 3.35 -15.19 3.40
C LEU A 280 4.54 -15.88 4.11
N GLU A 281 4.45 -17.17 4.43
CA GLU A 281 5.58 -17.94 5.00
C GLU A 281 6.82 -17.89 4.09
N CYS A 282 6.64 -17.79 2.77
CA CYS A 282 7.75 -17.65 1.83
C CYS A 282 8.59 -16.39 2.07
N THR A 283 8.04 -15.34 2.66
CA THR A 283 8.79 -14.12 2.98
C THR A 283 9.89 -14.34 4.01
N ARG A 284 9.82 -15.41 4.80
CA ARG A 284 10.89 -15.77 5.74
C ARG A 284 12.24 -16.00 5.05
N LEU A 285 12.25 -16.38 3.78
CA LEU A 285 13.47 -16.51 2.97
C LEU A 285 14.17 -15.16 2.74
N HIS A 286 13.41 -14.08 2.86
CA HIS A 286 13.90 -12.70 2.69
C HIS A 286 14.28 -12.03 4.01
N ARG A 287 13.88 -12.61 5.17
CA ARG A 287 14.18 -12.03 6.49
C ARG A 287 15.65 -12.16 6.81
N ASP A 288 16.30 -11.06 7.17
CA ASP A 288 17.70 -11.03 7.62
C ASP A 288 17.78 -11.22 9.15
N VAL A 289 18.99 -11.41 9.65
CA VAL A 289 19.26 -11.70 11.07
C VAL A 289 18.89 -10.55 12.03
N ASP A 290 18.81 -9.34 11.53
CA ASP A 290 18.40 -8.15 12.29
C ASP A 290 16.90 -7.83 12.20
N GLY A 291 16.12 -8.68 11.52
CA GLY A 291 14.68 -8.52 11.34
C GLY A 291 14.25 -7.76 10.09
N ALA A 292 15.16 -7.11 9.38
CA ALA A 292 14.84 -6.46 8.10
C ALA A 292 14.59 -7.50 6.98
N TYR A 293 13.88 -7.08 5.94
CA TYR A 293 13.61 -7.94 4.79
C TYR A 293 14.37 -7.47 3.55
N TRP A 294 15.05 -8.41 2.89
CA TRP A 294 15.61 -8.18 1.55
C TRP A 294 14.49 -7.95 0.55
N THR A 295 14.63 -6.93 -0.30
CA THR A 295 13.63 -6.57 -1.31
C THR A 295 13.31 -7.75 -2.22
N GLY A 296 14.33 -8.47 -2.71
CA GLY A 296 14.09 -9.62 -3.56
C GLY A 296 15.25 -10.61 -3.65
N ILE A 297 14.94 -11.80 -4.16
CA ILE A 297 15.88 -12.91 -4.39
C ILE A 297 15.68 -13.46 -5.80
N VAL A 298 16.76 -13.56 -6.57
CA VAL A 298 16.77 -14.20 -7.89
C VAL A 298 17.11 -15.69 -7.74
N TYR A 299 16.27 -16.56 -8.26
CA TYR A 299 16.43 -18.00 -8.22
C TYR A 299 16.90 -18.57 -9.58
N PRO A 300 17.57 -19.76 -9.64
CA PRO A 300 17.91 -20.62 -8.50
C PRO A 300 19.20 -20.23 -7.75
N GLN A 301 19.92 -19.19 -8.18
CA GLN A 301 21.23 -18.82 -7.64
C GLN A 301 21.16 -18.20 -6.23
N VAL A 302 19.98 -17.85 -5.74
CA VAL A 302 19.74 -17.22 -4.43
C VAL A 302 20.53 -15.92 -4.29
N ILE A 303 20.47 -15.05 -5.33
CA ILE A 303 21.13 -13.76 -5.36
C ILE A 303 20.14 -12.68 -4.89
N ARG A 304 20.52 -11.92 -3.86
CA ARG A 304 19.75 -10.78 -3.37
C ARG A 304 19.78 -9.63 -4.39
N PHE A 305 18.62 -9.16 -4.80
CA PHE A 305 18.48 -8.09 -5.80
C PHE A 305 17.30 -7.18 -5.47
N PRO A 306 17.43 -5.84 -5.52
CA PRO A 306 18.69 -5.11 -5.75
C PRO A 306 19.77 -5.39 -4.73
N VAL A 307 21.05 -5.22 -5.13
CA VAL A 307 22.19 -5.57 -4.28
C VAL A 307 22.21 -4.67 -3.05
N GLY A 308 22.22 -5.30 -1.87
CA GLY A 308 22.30 -4.60 -0.59
C GLY A 308 21.01 -3.92 -0.13
N GLU A 309 19.90 -4.08 -0.86
CA GLU A 309 18.64 -3.38 -0.55
C GLU A 309 17.76 -4.20 0.38
N ARG A 310 17.43 -3.58 1.52
CA ARG A 310 16.45 -4.02 2.50
C ARG A 310 15.54 -2.81 2.78
N SER A 311 14.44 -2.72 2.04
CA SER A 311 13.59 -1.53 2.10
C SER A 311 12.60 -1.57 3.26
N ALA A 312 12.34 -0.39 3.84
CA ALA A 312 11.36 -0.21 4.92
C ALA A 312 9.96 -0.67 4.49
N TYR A 313 9.55 -0.34 3.26
CA TYR A 313 8.23 -0.72 2.75
C TYR A 313 8.10 -2.23 2.55
N THR A 314 9.16 -2.94 2.15
CA THR A 314 9.14 -4.41 2.08
C THR A 314 8.83 -5.02 3.45
N SER A 315 9.47 -4.49 4.50
CA SER A 315 9.19 -4.89 5.87
C SER A 315 7.75 -4.54 6.29
N ALA A 316 7.26 -3.37 5.88
CA ALA A 316 5.90 -2.92 6.15
C ALA A 316 4.84 -3.81 5.48
N ALA A 317 5.02 -4.15 4.20
CA ALA A 317 4.10 -5.03 3.48
C ALA A 317 3.95 -6.41 4.16
N VAL A 318 5.04 -6.98 4.68
CA VAL A 318 5.00 -8.26 5.44
C VAL A 318 4.22 -8.09 6.75
N ILE A 319 4.39 -6.98 7.46
CA ILE A 319 3.66 -6.70 8.72
C ILE A 319 2.17 -6.50 8.45
N LEU A 320 1.80 -5.74 7.40
CA LEU A 320 0.40 -5.53 6.98
C LEU A 320 -0.27 -6.86 6.61
N ALA A 321 0.42 -7.73 5.88
CA ALA A 321 -0.10 -9.04 5.53
C ALA A 321 -0.28 -9.93 6.77
N ALA A 322 0.65 -9.88 7.72
CA ALA A 322 0.54 -10.61 8.98
C ALA A 322 -0.66 -10.12 9.80
N GLU A 323 -0.92 -8.81 9.88
CA GLU A 323 -2.09 -8.25 10.55
C GLU A 323 -3.39 -8.73 9.90
N SER A 324 -3.48 -8.66 8.57
CA SER A 324 -4.68 -9.10 7.85
C SER A 324 -4.99 -10.58 8.08
N ILE A 325 -3.96 -11.44 8.10
CA ILE A 325 -4.10 -12.88 8.32
C ILE A 325 -4.46 -13.19 9.79
N ALA A 326 -3.88 -12.48 10.76
CA ALA A 326 -4.21 -12.63 12.16
C ALA A 326 -5.68 -12.28 12.45
N GLY A 327 -6.22 -11.25 11.80
CA GLY A 327 -7.64 -10.91 11.85
C GLY A 327 -8.12 -10.30 13.17
N ASP A 328 -7.20 -9.93 14.06
CA ASP A 328 -7.49 -9.59 15.46
C ASP A 328 -7.97 -8.15 15.68
N THR A 329 -7.79 -7.27 14.67
CA THR A 329 -8.10 -5.84 14.77
C THR A 329 -9.15 -5.41 13.74
N MET A 330 -9.76 -4.24 13.92
CA MET A 330 -10.59 -3.64 12.86
C MET A 330 -9.75 -3.26 11.64
N ALA A 331 -8.51 -2.84 11.85
CA ALA A 331 -7.59 -2.46 10.79
C ALA A 331 -7.14 -3.65 9.93
N SER A 332 -7.14 -4.88 10.47
CA SER A 332 -6.83 -6.10 9.72
C SER A 332 -7.72 -6.32 8.49
N ARG A 333 -8.90 -5.65 8.46
CA ARG A 333 -9.86 -5.71 7.35
C ARG A 333 -9.78 -4.51 6.41
N LEU A 334 -8.75 -3.69 6.51
CA LEU A 334 -8.60 -2.48 5.70
C LEU A 334 -8.72 -2.75 4.19
N PHE A 335 -8.18 -3.87 3.74
CA PHE A 335 -8.16 -4.28 2.32
C PHE A 335 -9.35 -5.18 1.92
N TRP A 336 -10.24 -5.50 2.84
CA TRP A 336 -11.42 -6.31 2.53
C TRP A 336 -12.48 -5.45 1.84
N ALA A 337 -13.26 -6.06 0.95
CA ALA A 337 -14.39 -5.37 0.33
C ALA A 337 -15.47 -5.03 1.37
N ASP A 338 -16.16 -3.92 1.17
CA ASP A 338 -17.20 -3.37 2.08
C ASP A 338 -18.51 -4.19 2.15
N ASP A 339 -18.49 -5.49 1.90
CA ASP A 339 -19.66 -6.36 2.11
C ASP A 339 -20.06 -6.49 3.60
N HIS A 340 -19.24 -5.96 4.49
CA HIS A 340 -19.56 -5.79 5.89
C HIS A 340 -19.44 -4.31 6.26
N PRO A 341 -20.57 -3.56 6.36
CA PRO A 341 -20.53 -2.19 6.83
C PRO A 341 -19.86 -2.18 8.20
N MET A 342 -18.69 -1.55 8.29
CA MET A 342 -18.11 -1.24 9.59
C MET A 342 -19.08 -0.29 10.28
N HIS A 343 -19.85 -0.81 11.23
CA HIS A 343 -20.71 0.01 12.09
C HIS A 343 -19.77 0.87 12.93
N VAL A 344 -19.55 2.11 12.51
CA VAL A 344 -18.85 3.16 13.24
C VAL A 344 -19.80 3.81 14.25
#